data_8f046687642588131bd0e7505faa2ee7
#
_entry.id   8f046687642588131bd0e7505faa2ee7
#
_cell.length_a   1.000
_cell.length_b   1.000
_cell.length_c   1.000
_cell.angle_alpha   90.00
_cell.angle_beta   90.00
_cell.angle_gamma   90.00
#
_symmetry.space_group_name_H-M   'P 1'
#
loop_
_entity.id
_entity.type
_entity.pdbx_description
1 polymer ?
#
loop_
_entity_poly.entity_id
_entity_poly.type
_entity_poly.pdbx_seq_one_letter_code
_entity_poly.pdbx_strand_id
1 'polypeptide(L)'
;MGKYYDMLTEDIRFVEGLKACMNCGVCTAVCPAAEFYNYDPRQIVSIVQLRDDEKIERLMKSDMIWYCGECMSCRPRCPRGNTPGYVIQALRTLSQRLGFFVESEKGRQQLALKRLIGDHILNTGYCLTPRNILPEFHPEQGTVWEWIFDNHEDVYGRFTDSYLKEGAGALRRMDEGSMEELRRIFEVSGGKAFYDTIENHSERKAREMGYDGATEEYMRETYTFNSENHY
;
A
#
# COMPACT_ATOMS: atom_id res chain seq x y z
N MET A 1 -7.88 22.42 -18.60
CA MET A 1 -6.93 21.52 -17.89
C MET A 1 -7.70 20.27 -17.54
N GLY A 2 -7.06 19.12 -17.42
CA GLY A 2 -7.75 17.86 -17.12
C GLY A 2 -8.14 17.78 -15.65
N LYS A 3 -9.35 17.33 -15.34
CA LYS A 3 -9.88 17.18 -13.98
C LYS A 3 -8.94 16.41 -13.04
N TYR A 4 -8.45 15.24 -13.48
CA TYR A 4 -7.58 14.40 -12.65
C TYR A 4 -6.18 14.98 -12.49
N TYR A 5 -5.68 15.66 -13.52
CA TYR A 5 -4.41 16.37 -13.42
C TYR A 5 -4.48 17.50 -12.37
N ASP A 6 -5.57 18.27 -12.37
CA ASP A 6 -5.78 19.35 -11.40
C ASP A 6 -5.87 18.79 -9.98
N MET A 7 -6.60 17.68 -9.77
CA MET A 7 -6.63 16.97 -8.48
C MET A 7 -5.24 16.45 -8.03
N LEU A 8 -4.41 15.97 -8.96
CA LEU A 8 -3.05 15.55 -8.64
C LEU A 8 -2.17 16.73 -8.21
N THR A 9 -2.39 17.93 -8.72
CA THR A 9 -1.61 19.12 -8.31
C THR A 9 -1.89 19.59 -6.88
N GLU A 10 -2.94 19.08 -6.24
CA GLU A 10 -3.21 19.31 -4.81
C GLU A 10 -2.30 18.46 -3.90
N ASP A 11 -1.70 17.40 -4.44
CA ASP A 11 -0.79 16.53 -3.69
C ASP A 11 0.65 17.03 -3.79
N ILE A 12 1.25 17.37 -2.65
CA ILE A 12 2.63 17.88 -2.58
C ILE A 12 3.63 16.91 -3.21
N ARG A 13 3.40 15.59 -3.10
CA ARG A 13 4.27 14.58 -3.72
C ARG A 13 4.25 14.68 -5.24
N PHE A 14 3.09 14.97 -5.80
CA PHE A 14 2.97 15.18 -7.25
C PHE A 14 3.72 16.43 -7.71
N VAL A 15 3.55 17.54 -7.01
CA VAL A 15 4.21 18.82 -7.30
C VAL A 15 5.74 18.67 -7.22
N GLU A 16 6.24 18.00 -6.19
CA GLU A 16 7.67 17.74 -6.04
C GLU A 16 8.18 16.64 -6.99
N GLY A 17 7.33 15.70 -7.35
CA GLY A 17 7.65 14.54 -8.18
C GLY A 17 7.72 14.81 -9.67
N LEU A 18 6.92 15.76 -10.18
CA LEU A 18 6.83 16.04 -11.60
C LEU A 18 7.13 17.52 -11.94
N LYS A 19 8.29 17.77 -12.53
CA LYS A 19 8.67 19.07 -13.06
C LYS A 19 8.49 19.08 -14.59
N ALA A 20 9.46 18.52 -15.32
CA ALA A 20 9.37 18.40 -16.78
C ALA A 20 10.12 17.12 -17.20
N CYS A 21 9.40 16.07 -17.51
CA CYS A 21 10.00 14.81 -17.95
C CYS A 21 10.43 14.92 -19.42
N MET A 22 11.71 14.64 -19.69
CA MET A 22 12.27 14.58 -21.05
C MET A 22 12.24 13.19 -21.67
N ASN A 23 11.59 12.24 -21.02
CA ASN A 23 11.38 10.87 -21.51
C ASN A 23 12.66 10.07 -21.79
N CYS A 24 13.74 10.30 -21.01
CA CYS A 24 15.07 9.68 -21.24
C CYS A 24 15.20 8.21 -20.84
N GLY A 25 14.25 7.66 -20.08
CA GLY A 25 14.20 6.25 -19.69
C GLY A 25 15.09 5.83 -18.51
N VAL A 26 15.92 6.72 -17.94
CA VAL A 26 16.82 6.37 -16.82
C VAL A 26 16.07 5.79 -15.62
N CYS A 27 14.89 6.33 -15.28
CA CYS A 27 14.07 5.82 -14.16
C CYS A 27 13.60 4.38 -14.37
N THR A 28 13.33 3.97 -15.61
CA THR A 28 12.99 2.59 -15.96
C THR A 28 14.21 1.68 -15.86
N ALA A 29 15.34 2.12 -16.41
CA ALA A 29 16.58 1.34 -16.41
C ALA A 29 17.12 1.02 -15.01
N VAL A 30 16.76 1.82 -13.99
CA VAL A 30 17.22 1.60 -12.60
C VAL A 30 16.11 1.08 -11.69
N CYS A 31 14.95 0.78 -12.24
CA CYS A 31 13.80 0.35 -11.44
C CYS A 31 13.86 -1.16 -11.20
N PRO A 32 13.95 -1.62 -9.94
CA PRO A 32 13.97 -3.05 -9.66
C PRO A 32 12.66 -3.73 -10.09
N ALA A 33 11.52 -3.06 -10.01
CA ALA A 33 10.25 -3.61 -10.44
C ALA A 33 10.16 -3.84 -11.96
N ALA A 34 10.91 -3.09 -12.77
CA ALA A 34 10.91 -3.26 -14.23
C ALA A 34 11.58 -4.57 -14.69
N GLU A 35 12.36 -5.21 -13.82
CA GLU A 35 12.96 -6.52 -14.08
C GLU A 35 11.93 -7.67 -13.97
N PHE A 36 10.99 -7.53 -13.04
CA PHE A 36 10.04 -8.60 -12.71
C PHE A 36 8.67 -8.42 -13.36
N TYR A 37 8.31 -7.18 -13.71
CA TYR A 37 7.01 -6.84 -14.27
C TYR A 37 7.17 -6.09 -15.58
N ASN A 38 6.16 -6.13 -16.44
CA ASN A 38 6.06 -5.22 -17.57
C ASN A 38 5.72 -3.79 -17.08
N TYR A 39 6.71 -3.17 -16.40
CA TYR A 39 6.54 -1.94 -15.64
C TYR A 39 7.53 -0.87 -16.11
N ASP A 40 6.98 0.31 -16.45
CA ASP A 40 7.76 1.45 -16.92
C ASP A 40 7.33 2.75 -16.20
N PRO A 41 8.06 3.18 -15.14
CA PRO A 41 7.75 4.43 -14.45
C PRO A 41 7.86 5.67 -15.34
N ARG A 42 8.67 5.63 -16.42
CA ARG A 42 8.74 6.69 -17.42
C ARG A 42 7.42 6.83 -18.18
N GLN A 43 6.81 5.71 -18.56
CA GLN A 43 5.52 5.72 -19.26
C GLN A 43 4.42 6.32 -18.40
N ILE A 44 4.38 5.99 -17.10
CA ILE A 44 3.42 6.56 -16.16
C ILE A 44 3.55 8.09 -16.11
N VAL A 45 4.76 8.59 -15.91
CA VAL A 45 5.03 10.04 -15.88
C VAL A 45 4.66 10.71 -17.20
N SER A 46 4.97 10.07 -18.33
CA SER A 46 4.62 10.60 -19.67
C SER A 46 3.10 10.70 -19.87
N ILE A 47 2.35 9.67 -19.45
CA ILE A 47 0.88 9.68 -19.52
C ILE A 47 0.31 10.86 -18.73
N VAL A 48 0.76 11.03 -17.49
CA VAL A 48 0.27 12.11 -16.63
C VAL A 48 0.62 13.49 -17.20
N GLN A 49 1.82 13.62 -17.79
CA GLN A 49 2.28 14.88 -18.39
C GLN A 49 1.43 15.32 -19.61
N LEU A 50 0.74 14.38 -20.28
CA LEU A 50 -0.19 14.69 -21.36
C LEU A 50 -1.47 15.40 -20.88
N ARG A 51 -1.81 15.34 -19.59
CA ARG A 51 -3.01 15.91 -18.97
C ARG A 51 -4.33 15.43 -19.61
N ASP A 52 -4.32 14.21 -20.11
CA ASP A 52 -5.45 13.53 -20.72
C ASP A 52 -6.19 12.73 -19.65
N ASP A 53 -7.39 13.15 -19.29
CA ASP A 53 -8.17 12.55 -18.21
C ASP A 53 -8.51 11.08 -18.45
N GLU A 54 -8.81 10.70 -19.69
CA GLU A 54 -9.13 9.29 -19.99
C GLU A 54 -7.90 8.38 -19.77
N LYS A 55 -6.71 8.86 -20.12
CA LYS A 55 -5.47 8.11 -19.93
C LYS A 55 -5.08 8.05 -18.47
N ILE A 56 -5.25 9.14 -17.71
CA ILE A 56 -4.98 9.17 -16.27
C ILE A 56 -5.95 8.26 -15.54
N GLU A 57 -7.24 8.26 -15.89
CA GLU A 57 -8.23 7.37 -15.29
C GLU A 57 -7.90 5.91 -15.55
N ARG A 58 -7.61 5.54 -16.82
CA ARG A 58 -7.18 4.18 -17.16
C ARG A 58 -5.94 3.74 -16.37
N LEU A 59 -4.99 4.65 -16.19
CA LEU A 59 -3.80 4.39 -15.40
C LEU A 59 -4.14 4.12 -13.93
N MET A 60 -5.02 4.92 -13.32
CA MET A 60 -5.46 4.75 -11.93
C MET A 60 -6.29 3.47 -11.70
N LYS A 61 -6.91 2.93 -12.75
CA LYS A 61 -7.67 1.66 -12.73
C LYS A 61 -6.81 0.44 -13.05
N SER A 62 -5.54 0.62 -13.38
CA SER A 62 -4.63 -0.46 -13.77
C SER A 62 -3.72 -0.92 -12.64
N ASP A 63 -3.13 -2.11 -12.78
CA ASP A 63 -2.11 -2.61 -11.85
C ASP A 63 -0.79 -1.82 -11.93
N MET A 64 -0.54 -1.09 -13.03
CA MET A 64 0.73 -0.40 -13.25
C MET A 64 1.17 0.50 -12.10
N ILE A 65 0.25 1.24 -11.49
CA ILE A 65 0.62 2.14 -10.38
C ILE A 65 0.98 1.37 -9.10
N TRP A 66 0.59 0.09 -8.97
CA TRP A 66 0.82 -0.74 -7.79
C TRP A 66 2.14 -1.51 -7.81
N TYR A 67 2.79 -1.65 -8.97
CA TYR A 67 4.10 -2.31 -9.08
C TYR A 67 5.26 -1.50 -8.49
N CYS A 68 5.09 -0.20 -8.25
CA CYS A 68 6.15 0.62 -7.66
C CYS A 68 6.43 0.19 -6.22
N GLY A 69 7.63 -0.28 -5.92
CA GLY A 69 8.07 -0.62 -4.57
C GLY A 69 8.49 0.58 -3.71
N GLU A 70 8.27 1.81 -4.17
CA GLU A 70 8.55 3.07 -3.44
C GLU A 70 10.01 3.23 -2.94
N CYS A 71 10.94 2.51 -3.54
CA CYS A 71 12.36 2.50 -3.16
C CYS A 71 13.11 3.81 -3.48
N MET A 72 12.51 4.72 -4.24
CA MET A 72 13.04 6.02 -4.66
C MET A 72 14.36 5.98 -5.45
N SER A 73 14.80 4.82 -5.95
CA SER A 73 16.01 4.69 -6.77
C SER A 73 16.00 5.57 -8.04
N CYS A 74 14.81 5.90 -8.53
CA CYS A 74 14.62 6.79 -9.67
C CYS A 74 14.97 8.25 -9.38
N ARG A 75 14.88 8.70 -8.11
CA ARG A 75 15.07 10.11 -7.72
C ARG A 75 16.48 10.64 -7.98
N PRO A 76 17.56 10.05 -7.43
CA PRO A 76 18.90 10.60 -7.57
C PRO A 76 19.46 10.50 -9.00
N ARG A 77 18.82 9.74 -9.87
CA ARG A 77 19.30 9.48 -11.23
C ARG A 77 18.57 10.27 -12.31
N CYS A 78 17.51 11.00 -11.94
CA CYS A 78 16.77 11.79 -12.90
C CYS A 78 17.52 13.09 -13.26
N PRO A 79 17.92 13.32 -14.54
CA PRO A 79 18.64 14.52 -14.93
C PRO A 79 17.79 15.80 -14.87
N ARG A 80 16.46 15.65 -14.74
CA ARG A 80 15.51 16.76 -14.61
C ARG A 80 15.00 16.95 -13.17
N GLY A 81 15.51 16.17 -12.22
CA GLY A 81 15.05 16.24 -10.82
C GLY A 81 13.62 15.79 -10.59
N ASN A 82 13.05 14.94 -11.46
CA ASN A 82 11.76 14.31 -11.22
C ASN A 82 11.91 13.12 -10.26
N THR A 83 10.84 12.82 -9.56
CA THR A 83 10.72 11.63 -8.71
C THR A 83 9.49 10.82 -9.13
N PRO A 84 9.59 9.95 -10.15
CA PRO A 84 8.46 9.14 -10.60
C PRO A 84 7.73 8.40 -9.48
N GLY A 85 8.44 7.91 -8.47
CA GLY A 85 7.84 7.29 -7.29
C GLY A 85 6.85 8.19 -6.55
N TYR A 86 7.10 9.48 -6.44
CA TYR A 86 6.17 10.45 -5.83
C TYR A 86 4.94 10.68 -6.70
N VAL A 87 5.10 10.75 -8.01
CA VAL A 87 3.97 10.82 -8.95
C VAL A 87 3.06 9.61 -8.80
N ILE A 88 3.65 8.43 -8.68
CA ILE A 88 2.91 7.17 -8.52
C ILE A 88 2.20 7.10 -7.17
N GLN A 89 2.83 7.54 -6.09
CA GLN A 89 2.17 7.62 -4.78
C GLN A 89 0.94 8.56 -4.80
N ALA A 90 1.06 9.70 -5.47
CA ALA A 90 -0.07 10.61 -5.65
C ALA A 90 -1.21 9.98 -6.48
N LEU A 91 -0.87 9.26 -7.55
CA LEU A 91 -1.84 8.50 -8.35
C LEU A 91 -2.54 7.41 -7.53
N ARG A 92 -1.81 6.65 -6.69
CA ARG A 92 -2.39 5.66 -5.79
C ARG A 92 -3.38 6.29 -4.82
N THR A 93 -2.97 7.38 -4.18
CA THR A 93 -3.85 8.10 -3.23
C THR A 93 -5.10 8.62 -3.92
N LEU A 94 -4.99 9.18 -5.12
CA LEU A 94 -6.13 9.65 -5.88
C LEU A 94 -7.03 8.48 -6.33
N SER A 95 -6.44 7.38 -6.79
CA SER A 95 -7.14 6.14 -7.15
C SER A 95 -7.97 5.60 -5.97
N GLN A 96 -7.38 5.57 -4.77
CA GLN A 96 -8.07 5.14 -3.55
C GLN A 96 -9.22 6.09 -3.17
N ARG A 97 -8.99 7.40 -3.20
CA ARG A 97 -10.02 8.41 -2.90
C ARG A 97 -11.21 8.34 -3.86
N LEU A 98 -10.98 8.06 -5.13
CA LEU A 98 -12.01 7.96 -6.16
C LEU A 98 -12.61 6.55 -6.29
N GLY A 99 -12.07 5.58 -5.58
CA GLY A 99 -12.52 4.19 -5.63
C GLY A 99 -12.08 3.43 -6.89
N PHE A 100 -11.14 3.95 -7.67
CA PHE A 100 -10.65 3.30 -8.88
C PHE A 100 -9.74 2.10 -8.59
N PHE A 101 -9.13 2.06 -7.41
CA PHE A 101 -8.23 0.98 -6.98
C PHE A 101 -8.89 -0.40 -7.02
N VAL A 102 -10.20 -0.51 -6.81
CA VAL A 102 -10.92 -1.79 -6.82
C VAL A 102 -11.04 -2.40 -8.23
N GLU A 103 -10.76 -1.62 -9.29
CA GLU A 103 -10.83 -2.11 -10.66
C GLU A 103 -9.60 -2.94 -11.06
N SER A 104 -8.50 -2.81 -10.36
CA SER A 104 -7.27 -3.59 -10.58
C SER A 104 -7.10 -4.69 -9.53
N GLU A 105 -6.44 -5.78 -9.90
CA GLU A 105 -6.15 -6.90 -9.01
C GLU A 105 -5.27 -6.47 -7.84
N LYS A 106 -4.14 -5.82 -8.13
CA LYS A 106 -3.22 -5.30 -7.10
C LYS A 106 -3.82 -4.19 -6.25
N GLY A 107 -4.70 -3.38 -6.85
CA GLY A 107 -5.41 -2.35 -6.10
C GLY A 107 -6.37 -2.92 -5.06
N ARG A 108 -7.09 -4.01 -5.37
CA ARG A 108 -7.98 -4.67 -4.39
C ARG A 108 -7.24 -5.17 -3.15
N GLN A 109 -5.95 -5.47 -3.25
CA GLN A 109 -5.11 -5.87 -2.11
C GLN A 109 -4.94 -4.75 -1.07
N GLN A 110 -5.31 -3.51 -1.38
CA GLN A 110 -5.27 -2.40 -0.42
C GLN A 110 -6.21 -2.62 0.77
N LEU A 111 -7.29 -3.39 0.61
CA LEU A 111 -8.15 -3.81 1.72
C LEU A 111 -7.37 -4.67 2.73
N ALA A 112 -6.62 -5.64 2.24
CA ALA A 112 -5.80 -6.49 3.10
C ALA A 112 -4.71 -5.69 3.83
N LEU A 113 -4.01 -4.78 3.14
CA LEU A 113 -3.03 -3.88 3.77
C LEU A 113 -3.68 -3.02 4.87
N LYS A 114 -4.85 -2.46 4.60
CA LYS A 114 -5.59 -1.67 5.59
C LYS A 114 -5.92 -2.53 6.82
N ARG A 115 -6.45 -3.74 6.64
CA ARG A 115 -6.89 -4.61 7.74
C ARG A 115 -5.71 -5.26 8.47
N LEU A 116 -4.75 -5.85 7.74
CA LEU A 116 -3.65 -6.59 8.36
C LEU A 116 -2.59 -5.68 8.99
N ILE A 117 -2.34 -4.50 8.40
CA ILE A 117 -1.32 -3.58 8.88
C ILE A 117 -1.95 -2.36 9.54
N GLY A 118 -2.84 -1.67 8.87
CA GLY A 118 -3.41 -0.42 9.34
C GLY A 118 -4.22 -0.57 10.62
N ASP A 119 -5.19 -1.49 10.63
CA ASP A 119 -5.99 -1.76 11.84
C ASP A 119 -5.12 -2.36 12.95
N HIS A 120 -4.09 -3.15 12.60
CA HIS A 120 -3.16 -3.70 13.58
C HIS A 120 -2.36 -2.59 14.27
N ILE A 121 -1.89 -1.57 13.55
CA ILE A 121 -1.24 -0.39 14.14
C ILE A 121 -2.18 0.30 15.13
N LEU A 122 -3.43 0.54 14.75
CA LEU A 122 -4.41 1.22 15.60
C LEU A 122 -4.83 0.40 16.82
N ASN A 123 -4.64 -0.91 16.78
CA ASN A 123 -4.98 -1.82 17.88
C ASN A 123 -3.80 -2.10 18.82
N THR A 124 -2.58 -2.07 18.31
CA THR A 124 -1.39 -2.53 19.06
C THR A 124 -0.26 -1.53 19.15
N GLY A 125 -0.23 -0.52 18.28
CA GLY A 125 0.89 0.42 18.13
C GLY A 125 2.02 -0.11 17.23
N TYR A 126 1.89 -1.32 16.68
CA TYR A 126 2.90 -1.97 15.83
C TYR A 126 2.36 -2.27 14.44
N CYS A 127 3.16 -2.06 13.41
CA CYS A 127 2.75 -2.45 12.06
C CYS A 127 2.82 -3.97 11.84
N LEU A 128 3.82 -4.62 12.43
CA LEU A 128 4.01 -6.06 12.35
C LEU A 128 4.29 -6.64 13.74
N THR A 129 3.62 -7.73 14.03
CA THR A 129 3.90 -8.61 15.17
C THR A 129 3.83 -10.06 14.68
N PRO A 130 4.38 -11.02 15.41
CA PRO A 130 4.24 -12.43 15.03
C PRO A 130 2.78 -12.88 14.83
N ARG A 131 1.83 -12.20 15.46
CA ARG A 131 0.41 -12.57 15.44
C ARG A 131 -0.37 -12.11 14.21
N ASN A 132 0.12 -11.12 13.45
CA ASN A 132 -0.56 -10.63 12.26
C ASN A 132 0.10 -11.02 10.93
N ILE A 133 1.24 -11.74 10.99
CA ILE A 133 1.88 -12.35 9.82
C ILE A 133 1.41 -13.80 9.75
N LEU A 134 0.18 -13.98 9.25
CA LEU A 134 -0.45 -15.29 9.20
C LEU A 134 0.28 -16.20 8.21
N PRO A 135 0.68 -17.43 8.58
CA PRO A 135 1.40 -18.34 7.69
C PRO A 135 0.66 -18.62 6.38
N GLU A 136 -0.67 -18.67 6.42
CA GLU A 136 -1.50 -18.91 5.24
C GLU A 136 -1.41 -17.79 4.17
N PHE A 137 -1.07 -16.55 4.58
CA PHE A 137 -0.84 -15.43 3.67
C PHE A 137 0.62 -15.29 3.25
N HIS A 138 1.52 -16.01 3.91
CA HIS A 138 2.95 -15.90 3.75
C HIS A 138 3.62 -17.28 3.63
N PRO A 139 3.18 -18.14 2.68
CA PRO A 139 3.77 -19.47 2.48
C PRO A 139 5.25 -19.43 2.13
N GLU A 140 5.73 -18.30 1.58
CA GLU A 140 7.15 -18.07 1.28
C GLU A 140 8.04 -18.04 2.53
N GLN A 141 7.48 -17.81 3.72
CA GLN A 141 8.22 -17.83 4.99
C GLN A 141 8.57 -19.26 5.43
N GLY A 142 7.84 -20.26 4.94
CA GLY A 142 8.09 -21.67 5.18
C GLY A 142 7.77 -22.16 6.61
N THR A 143 8.08 -23.43 6.86
CA THR A 143 7.71 -24.15 8.08
C THR A 143 8.34 -23.62 9.35
N VAL A 144 9.49 -22.94 9.26
CA VAL A 144 10.12 -22.30 10.42
C VAL A 144 9.26 -21.15 10.93
N TRP A 145 8.64 -20.40 10.01
CA TRP A 145 7.73 -19.32 10.38
C TRP A 145 6.43 -19.87 10.99
N GLU A 146 5.87 -20.96 10.44
CA GLU A 146 4.70 -21.63 11.01
C GLU A 146 4.96 -22.00 12.48
N TRP A 147 6.13 -22.62 12.76
CA TRP A 147 6.53 -22.96 14.11
C TRP A 147 6.71 -21.72 15.02
N ILE A 148 7.35 -20.64 14.52
CA ILE A 148 7.51 -19.38 15.27
C ILE A 148 6.15 -18.78 15.58
N PHE A 149 5.23 -18.79 14.63
CA PHE A 149 3.89 -18.26 14.78
C PHE A 149 3.15 -18.95 15.93
N ASP A 150 3.19 -20.29 15.97
CA ASP A 150 2.55 -21.09 17.03
C ASP A 150 3.23 -20.96 18.39
N ASN A 151 4.54 -20.70 18.41
CA ASN A 151 5.35 -20.63 19.64
C ASN A 151 5.88 -19.22 19.93
N HIS A 152 5.21 -18.18 19.42
CA HIS A 152 5.72 -16.81 19.46
C HIS A 152 6.00 -16.29 20.89
N GLU A 153 5.22 -16.70 21.88
CA GLU A 153 5.42 -16.27 23.27
C GLU A 153 6.74 -16.80 23.86
N ASP A 154 7.07 -18.08 23.60
CA ASP A 154 8.34 -18.67 24.03
C ASP A 154 9.52 -18.06 23.26
N VAL A 155 9.39 -17.91 21.94
CA VAL A 155 10.46 -17.37 21.08
C VAL A 155 10.77 -15.92 21.45
N TYR A 156 9.78 -15.05 21.47
CA TYR A 156 10.00 -13.62 21.72
C TYR A 156 10.22 -13.32 23.21
N GLY A 157 9.67 -14.13 24.12
CA GLY A 157 9.95 -14.04 25.55
C GLY A 157 11.42 -14.25 25.90
N ARG A 158 12.21 -14.91 25.04
CA ARG A 158 13.67 -15.04 25.21
C ARG A 158 14.44 -13.76 24.86
N PHE A 159 13.85 -12.88 24.07
CA PHE A 159 14.49 -11.62 23.66
C PHE A 159 14.09 -10.45 24.54
N THR A 160 12.92 -10.50 25.17
CA THR A 160 12.40 -9.43 26.02
C THR A 160 11.42 -9.94 27.08
N ASP A 161 11.59 -9.51 28.31
CA ASP A 161 10.68 -9.85 29.41
C ASP A 161 9.31 -9.16 29.27
N SER A 162 9.23 -8.14 28.44
CA SER A 162 8.03 -7.32 28.26
C SER A 162 7.18 -7.72 27.05
N TYR A 163 7.50 -8.85 26.40
CA TYR A 163 6.70 -9.31 25.26
C TYR A 163 5.22 -9.44 25.66
N LEU A 164 4.33 -8.69 24.98
CA LEU A 164 2.90 -8.55 25.26
C LEU A 164 2.54 -8.05 26.69
N LYS A 165 3.52 -7.61 27.47
CA LYS A 165 3.36 -7.09 28.83
C LYS A 165 3.72 -5.62 28.91
N GLU A 166 3.42 -4.99 30.03
CA GLU A 166 3.91 -3.64 30.34
C GLU A 166 5.39 -3.66 30.64
N GLY A 167 6.08 -2.57 30.34
CA GLY A 167 7.51 -2.42 30.60
C GLY A 167 8.28 -1.85 29.42
N ALA A 168 9.60 -1.92 29.51
CA ALA A 168 10.49 -1.51 28.42
C ALA A 168 10.88 -2.72 27.57
N GLY A 169 10.96 -2.55 26.25
CA GLY A 169 11.39 -3.61 25.33
C GLY A 169 10.55 -3.65 24.07
N ALA A 170 10.96 -4.51 23.13
CA ALA A 170 10.29 -4.70 21.87
C ALA A 170 8.96 -5.45 22.05
N LEU A 171 7.97 -5.10 21.21
CA LEU A 171 6.65 -5.74 21.19
C LEU A 171 5.93 -5.76 22.55
N ARG A 172 6.24 -4.79 23.42
CA ARG A 172 5.53 -4.59 24.68
C ARG A 172 4.09 -4.16 24.41
N ARG A 173 3.22 -4.35 25.39
CA ARG A 173 1.90 -3.73 25.36
C ARG A 173 2.05 -2.21 25.49
N MET A 174 1.57 -1.48 24.51
CA MET A 174 1.53 -0.02 24.54
C MET A 174 0.51 0.43 25.60
N ASP A 175 0.83 1.52 26.30
CA ASP A 175 -0.11 2.10 27.25
C ASP A 175 -1.34 2.69 26.54
N GLU A 176 -2.50 2.63 27.18
CA GLU A 176 -3.75 3.03 26.56
C GLU A 176 -3.79 4.53 26.24
N GLY A 177 -3.10 5.39 27.03
CA GLY A 177 -3.01 6.82 26.74
C GLY A 177 -2.32 7.09 25.41
N SER A 178 -1.19 6.43 25.14
CA SER A 178 -0.49 6.52 23.86
C SER A 178 -1.33 5.97 22.70
N MET A 179 -2.07 4.89 22.93
CA MET A 179 -2.94 4.30 21.92
C MET A 179 -4.15 5.20 21.60
N GLU A 180 -4.72 5.85 22.61
CA GLU A 180 -5.80 6.82 22.41
C GLU A 180 -5.31 8.06 21.65
N GLU A 181 -4.12 8.57 21.98
CA GLU A 181 -3.48 9.67 21.25
C GLU A 181 -3.25 9.30 19.78
N LEU A 182 -2.72 8.10 19.50
CA LEU A 182 -2.52 7.60 18.14
C LEU A 182 -3.83 7.56 17.34
N ARG A 183 -4.89 7.00 17.92
CA ARG A 183 -6.21 6.94 17.27
C ARG A 183 -6.77 8.32 17.00
N ARG A 184 -6.61 9.25 17.94
CA ARG A 184 -7.04 10.64 17.80
C ARG A 184 -6.27 11.37 16.71
N ILE A 185 -4.94 11.22 16.64
CA ILE A 185 -4.11 11.76 15.55
C ILE A 185 -4.60 11.23 14.21
N PHE A 186 -4.85 9.93 14.13
CA PHE A 186 -5.33 9.28 12.92
C PHE A 186 -6.71 9.81 12.47
N GLU A 187 -7.61 10.04 13.41
CA GLU A 187 -8.94 10.61 13.12
C GLU A 187 -8.85 12.05 12.63
N VAL A 188 -8.15 12.94 13.35
CA VAL A 188 -8.07 14.36 13.00
C VAL A 188 -7.24 14.62 11.73
N SER A 189 -6.33 13.72 11.37
CA SER A 189 -5.57 13.78 10.12
C SER A 189 -6.37 13.29 8.90
N GLY A 190 -7.59 12.78 9.10
CA GLY A 190 -8.45 12.24 8.04
C GLY A 190 -8.17 10.77 7.70
N GLY A 191 -7.29 10.10 8.44
CA GLY A 191 -6.93 8.69 8.21
C GLY A 191 -8.12 7.76 8.36
N LYS A 192 -8.99 8.01 9.37
CA LYS A 192 -10.23 7.22 9.53
C LYS A 192 -11.14 7.33 8.32
N ALA A 193 -11.41 8.55 7.84
CA ALA A 193 -12.25 8.76 6.66
C ALA A 193 -11.67 8.09 5.40
N PHE A 194 -10.33 8.08 5.29
CA PHE A 194 -9.64 7.39 4.22
C PHE A 194 -9.80 5.86 4.32
N TYR A 195 -9.69 5.28 5.50
CA TYR A 195 -9.94 3.85 5.72
C TYR A 195 -11.39 3.46 5.46
N ASP A 196 -12.35 4.28 5.89
CA ASP A 196 -13.77 4.08 5.59
C ASP A 196 -14.01 4.10 4.05
N THR A 197 -13.30 4.94 3.31
CA THR A 197 -13.35 4.97 1.84
C THR A 197 -12.86 3.66 1.22
N ILE A 198 -11.74 3.10 1.71
CA ILE A 198 -11.23 1.80 1.25
C ILE A 198 -12.26 0.70 1.52
N GLU A 199 -12.81 0.62 2.75
CA GLU A 199 -13.82 -0.38 3.10
C GLU A 199 -15.07 -0.27 2.21
N ASN A 200 -15.64 0.93 2.06
CA ASN A 200 -16.87 1.14 1.31
C ASN A 200 -16.73 0.76 -0.18
N HIS A 201 -15.61 1.10 -0.81
CA HIS A 201 -15.37 0.73 -2.20
C HIS A 201 -15.09 -0.76 -2.35
N SER A 202 -14.37 -1.38 -1.43
CA SER A 202 -14.11 -2.81 -1.42
C SER A 202 -15.40 -3.61 -1.19
N GLU A 203 -16.27 -3.16 -0.28
CA GLU A 203 -17.58 -3.75 0.00
C GLU A 203 -18.45 -3.80 -1.27
N ARG A 204 -18.53 -2.68 -2.00
CA ARG A 204 -19.28 -2.61 -3.25
C ARG A 204 -18.69 -3.55 -4.30
N LYS A 205 -17.36 -3.55 -4.46
CA LYS A 205 -16.68 -4.41 -5.45
C LYS A 205 -16.82 -5.88 -5.12
N ALA A 206 -16.74 -6.25 -3.85
CA ALA A 206 -16.95 -7.61 -3.40
C ALA A 206 -18.35 -8.12 -3.81
N ARG A 207 -19.40 -7.32 -3.61
CA ARG A 207 -20.76 -7.66 -4.04
C ARG A 207 -20.88 -7.78 -5.56
N GLU A 208 -20.24 -6.90 -6.32
CA GLU A 208 -20.17 -7.01 -7.79
C GLU A 208 -19.49 -8.31 -8.25
N MET A 209 -18.52 -8.82 -7.48
CA MET A 209 -17.82 -10.08 -7.72
C MET A 209 -18.56 -11.32 -7.19
N GLY A 210 -19.70 -11.15 -6.52
CA GLY A 210 -20.55 -12.24 -6.03
C GLY A 210 -20.31 -12.66 -4.58
N TYR A 211 -19.52 -11.88 -3.81
CA TYR A 211 -19.35 -12.08 -2.37
C TYR A 211 -20.47 -11.39 -1.56
N ASP A 212 -20.67 -11.82 -0.33
CA ASP A 212 -21.57 -11.17 0.60
C ASP A 212 -20.90 -9.94 1.28
N GLY A 213 -20.32 -9.06 0.45
CA GLY A 213 -19.58 -7.88 0.87
C GLY A 213 -18.08 -8.11 1.05
N ALA A 214 -17.39 -7.15 1.65
CA ALA A 214 -15.94 -7.21 1.89
C ALA A 214 -15.60 -8.12 3.09
N THR A 215 -16.04 -9.36 3.02
CA THR A 215 -15.82 -10.40 4.02
C THR A 215 -14.33 -10.77 4.14
N GLU A 216 -14.02 -11.58 5.13
CA GLU A 216 -12.68 -12.16 5.26
C GLU A 216 -12.36 -13.07 4.07
N GLU A 217 -13.34 -13.80 3.54
CA GLU A 217 -13.20 -14.63 2.35
C GLU A 217 -12.78 -13.81 1.14
N TYR A 218 -13.48 -12.70 0.86
CA TYR A 218 -13.09 -11.77 -0.21
C TYR A 218 -11.69 -11.22 -0.03
N MET A 219 -11.34 -10.80 1.19
CA MET A 219 -10.01 -10.29 1.50
C MET A 219 -8.92 -11.34 1.26
N ARG A 220 -9.15 -12.57 1.72
CA ARG A 220 -8.20 -13.69 1.54
C ARG A 220 -7.99 -13.98 0.08
N GLU A 221 -9.06 -14.10 -0.70
CA GLU A 221 -8.97 -14.40 -2.12
C GLU A 221 -8.23 -13.30 -2.88
N THR A 222 -8.58 -12.02 -2.67
CA THR A 222 -7.89 -10.91 -3.33
C THR A 222 -6.43 -10.78 -2.93
N TYR A 223 -6.04 -11.23 -1.74
CA TYR A 223 -4.65 -11.20 -1.28
C TYR A 223 -3.82 -12.36 -1.83
N THR A 224 -4.35 -13.57 -1.84
CA THR A 224 -3.62 -14.80 -2.18
C THR A 224 -3.69 -15.16 -3.67
N PHE A 225 -4.81 -14.89 -4.34
CA PHE A 225 -4.99 -15.15 -5.76
C PHE A 225 -4.46 -14.00 -6.60
N ASN A 226 -3.27 -14.22 -7.15
CA ASN A 226 -2.64 -13.35 -8.12
C ASN A 226 -2.63 -14.03 -9.49
N SER A 227 -3.00 -13.30 -10.54
CA SER A 227 -2.88 -13.78 -11.94
C SER A 227 -1.42 -13.94 -12.38
N GLU A 228 -0.50 -13.32 -11.66
CA GLU A 228 0.94 -13.39 -11.90
C GLU A 228 1.63 -14.16 -10.76
N ASN A 229 2.40 -15.20 -11.12
CA ASN A 229 3.31 -15.85 -10.19
C ASN A 229 4.48 -14.91 -9.89
N HIS A 230 4.56 -14.43 -8.66
CA HIS A 230 5.58 -13.49 -8.22
C HIS A 230 6.82 -14.17 -7.62
N TYR A 231 6.87 -15.53 -7.61
CA TYR A 231 7.97 -16.31 -7.04
C TYR A 231 8.29 -17.51 -7.92
#